data_644378345f15c60e28e291ea0cae6542
#
_entry.id   644378345f15c60e28e291ea0cae6542
#
_cell.length_a   1.000
_cell.length_b   1.000
_cell.length_c   1.000
_cell.angle_alpha   90.00
_cell.angle_beta   90.00
_cell.angle_gamma   90.00
#
_symmetry.space_group_name_H-M   'P 1'
#
loop_
_entity.id
_entity.type
_entity.pdbx_description
1 polymer ?
#
loop_
_entity_poly.entity_id
_entity_poly.type
_entity_poly.pdbx_seq_one_letter_code
_entity_poly.pdbx_strand_id
1 'polypeptide(L)'
;DPPMFQMCLGIPWGAPATPLAMQAMKDIMPKEGVWSGFAISRNEMPFVAQTAIMGGNPRVGLEDNLYLSKGKLATNAQLVEKAIRIVNDLGISTMTPSETREKLKLVKHK
;
A
#
# COMPACT_ATOMS: atom_id res chain seq x y z
N ASP A 1 -20.76 3.09 -0.34
CA ASP A 1 -19.73 2.95 0.70
C ASP A 1 -19.12 1.55 0.68
N PRO A 2 -18.11 1.30 -0.18
CA PRO A 2 -17.46 0.00 -0.19
C PRO A 2 -16.70 -0.23 1.13
N PRO A 3 -16.70 -1.45 1.67
CA PRO A 3 -15.88 -1.74 2.84
C PRO A 3 -14.39 -1.58 2.52
N MET A 4 -13.65 -1.00 3.45
CA MET A 4 -12.23 -0.73 3.28
C MET A 4 -11.42 -1.53 4.29
N PHE A 5 -10.32 -2.12 3.81
CA PHE A 5 -9.43 -2.93 4.63
C PHE A 5 -8.00 -2.44 4.45
N GLN A 6 -7.19 -2.55 5.48
CA GLN A 6 -5.77 -2.25 5.40
C GLN A 6 -4.98 -3.41 6.00
N MET A 7 -4.08 -3.97 5.21
CA MET A 7 -3.24 -5.09 5.62
C MET A 7 -1.87 -4.59 6.07
N CYS A 8 -1.49 -4.96 7.28
CA CYS A 8 -0.19 -4.63 7.86
C CYS A 8 0.64 -5.90 8.00
N LEU A 9 1.80 -5.95 7.34
CA LEU A 9 2.64 -7.14 7.34
C LEU A 9 4.04 -6.83 7.88
N GLY A 10 4.66 -7.84 8.50
CA GLY A 10 6.03 -7.74 8.98
C GLY A 10 6.18 -7.31 10.43
N ILE A 11 5.09 -7.08 11.14
CA ILE A 11 5.13 -6.81 12.58
C ILE A 11 5.30 -8.14 13.31
N PRO A 12 6.20 -8.23 14.34
CA PRO A 12 6.50 -9.52 14.98
C PRO A 12 5.29 -10.28 15.54
N TRP A 13 4.24 -9.60 15.95
CA TRP A 13 3.03 -10.23 16.49
C TRP A 13 1.90 -10.32 15.47
N GLY A 14 2.17 -10.02 14.22
CA GLY A 14 1.18 -10.03 13.13
C GLY A 14 1.58 -10.97 12.01
N ALA A 15 0.94 -10.81 10.85
CA ALA A 15 1.23 -11.60 9.67
C ALA A 15 2.64 -11.30 9.15
N PRO A 16 3.39 -12.32 8.69
CA PRO A 16 4.72 -12.07 8.13
C PRO A 16 4.64 -11.34 6.79
N ALA A 17 5.71 -10.61 6.45
CA ALA A 17 5.80 -9.91 5.17
C ALA A 17 6.18 -10.91 4.07
N THR A 18 5.22 -11.72 3.66
CA THR A 18 5.37 -12.69 2.57
C THR A 18 4.19 -12.56 1.60
N PRO A 19 4.40 -12.86 0.31
CA PRO A 19 3.30 -12.87 -0.66
C PRO A 19 2.19 -13.85 -0.26
N LEU A 20 2.55 -14.99 0.31
CA LEU A 20 1.57 -15.99 0.76
C LEU A 20 0.66 -15.45 1.85
N ALA A 21 1.20 -14.73 2.84
CA ALA A 21 0.40 -14.14 3.90
C ALA A 21 -0.58 -13.08 3.34
N MET A 22 -0.11 -12.24 2.43
CA MET A 22 -0.95 -11.23 1.79
C MET A 22 -2.06 -11.87 0.96
N GLN A 23 -1.75 -12.94 0.22
CA GLN A 23 -2.73 -13.67 -0.57
C GLN A 23 -3.81 -14.29 0.32
N ALA A 24 -3.42 -14.89 1.44
CA ALA A 24 -4.34 -15.49 2.39
C ALA A 24 -5.32 -14.44 2.96
N MET A 25 -4.82 -13.27 3.31
CA MET A 25 -5.64 -12.17 3.82
C MET A 25 -6.60 -11.66 2.74
N LYS A 26 -6.13 -11.54 1.50
CA LYS A 26 -6.97 -11.12 0.38
C LYS A 26 -8.09 -12.13 0.11
N ASP A 27 -7.80 -13.41 0.20
CA ASP A 27 -8.76 -14.47 -0.11
C ASP A 27 -9.97 -14.49 0.83
N ILE A 28 -9.80 -14.03 2.08
CA ILE A 28 -10.90 -13.97 3.04
C ILE A 28 -11.63 -12.63 3.04
N MET A 29 -11.17 -11.68 2.25
CA MET A 29 -11.79 -10.35 2.16
C MET A 29 -13.00 -10.39 1.23
N PRO A 30 -14.09 -9.63 1.53
CA PRO A 30 -15.22 -9.50 0.60
C PRO A 30 -14.78 -9.00 -0.77
N LYS A 31 -15.40 -9.50 -1.83
CA LYS A 31 -15.05 -9.13 -3.22
C LYS A 31 -15.21 -7.64 -3.50
N GLU A 32 -16.22 -7.01 -2.90
CA GLU A 32 -16.48 -5.58 -3.06
C GLU A 32 -15.56 -4.71 -2.21
N GLY A 33 -14.70 -5.30 -1.39
CA GLY A 33 -13.79 -4.57 -0.52
C GLY A 33 -12.70 -3.83 -1.30
N VAL A 34 -12.45 -2.59 -0.88
CA VAL A 34 -11.29 -1.82 -1.32
C VAL A 34 -10.21 -1.99 -0.26
N TRP A 35 -9.02 -2.35 -0.67
CA TRP A 35 -7.98 -2.65 0.30
C TRP A 35 -6.66 -1.96 -0.02
N SER A 36 -5.93 -1.68 1.03
CA SER A 36 -4.55 -1.22 0.97
C SER A 36 -3.65 -2.20 1.71
N GLY A 37 -2.38 -2.21 1.33
CA GLY A 37 -1.41 -3.08 1.97
C GLY A 37 -0.08 -2.37 2.15
N PHE A 38 0.61 -2.73 3.23
CA PHE A 38 1.95 -2.24 3.49
C PHE A 38 2.71 -3.24 4.34
N ALA A 39 4.02 -3.14 4.26
CA ALA A 39 4.91 -3.89 5.14
C ALA A 39 5.90 -2.92 5.78
N ILE A 40 6.42 -3.30 6.92
CA ILE A 40 7.30 -2.42 7.69
C ILE A 40 8.76 -2.58 7.29
N SER A 41 9.55 -1.54 7.59
CA SER A 41 10.99 -1.53 7.45
C SER A 41 11.45 -1.84 6.03
N ARG A 42 12.44 -2.70 5.86
CA ARG A 42 13.01 -3.05 4.56
C ARG A 42 12.02 -3.69 3.59
N ASN A 43 10.90 -4.18 4.10
CA ASN A 43 9.87 -4.82 3.27
C ASN A 43 8.88 -3.81 2.69
N GLU A 44 8.93 -2.53 3.10
CA GLU A 44 7.96 -1.53 2.64
C GLU A 44 7.93 -1.41 1.12
N MET A 45 9.06 -1.16 0.49
CA MET A 45 9.10 -0.95 -0.96
C MET A 45 8.82 -2.22 -1.78
N PRO A 46 9.36 -3.40 -1.43
CA PRO A 46 8.95 -4.62 -2.12
C PRO A 46 7.44 -4.86 -2.06
N PHE A 47 6.78 -4.50 -0.96
CA PHE A 47 5.34 -4.70 -0.82
C PHE A 47 4.50 -3.61 -1.48
N VAL A 48 5.09 -2.50 -1.91
CA VAL A 48 4.44 -1.59 -2.85
C VAL A 48 4.12 -2.35 -4.14
N ALA A 49 5.12 -3.04 -4.69
CA ALA A 49 4.95 -3.83 -5.90
C ALA A 49 3.97 -5.00 -5.68
N GLN A 50 4.16 -5.75 -4.59
CA GLN A 50 3.31 -6.91 -4.28
C GLN A 50 1.85 -6.51 -4.11
N THR A 51 1.57 -5.43 -3.39
CA THR A 51 0.21 -4.93 -3.18
C THR A 51 -0.43 -4.52 -4.51
N ALA A 52 0.31 -3.77 -5.33
CA ALA A 52 -0.19 -3.31 -6.62
C ALA A 52 -0.49 -4.47 -7.58
N ILE A 53 0.41 -5.46 -7.64
CA ILE A 53 0.24 -6.65 -8.49
C ILE A 53 -1.03 -7.42 -8.11
N MET A 54 -1.35 -7.45 -6.82
CA MET A 54 -2.53 -8.16 -6.32
C MET A 54 -3.81 -7.34 -6.37
N GLY A 55 -3.77 -6.14 -6.94
CA GLY A 55 -4.95 -5.28 -7.09
C GLY A 55 -5.27 -4.41 -5.90
N GLY A 56 -4.36 -4.28 -4.94
CA GLY A 56 -4.52 -3.42 -3.78
C GLY A 56 -3.90 -2.05 -3.98
N ASN A 57 -4.06 -1.21 -2.98
CA ASN A 57 -3.52 0.15 -2.95
C ASN A 57 -2.33 0.20 -1.99
N PRO A 58 -1.11 0.49 -2.48
CA PRO A 58 0.06 0.53 -1.61
C PRO A 58 0.03 1.71 -0.65
N ARG A 59 0.54 1.49 0.57
CA ARG A 59 0.78 2.54 1.55
C ARG A 59 2.26 2.63 1.85
N VAL A 60 2.78 3.86 1.95
CA VAL A 60 4.16 4.13 2.39
C VAL A 60 4.17 5.29 3.37
N GLY A 61 5.22 5.37 4.17
CA GLY A 61 5.40 6.46 5.10
C GLY A 61 6.50 6.17 6.11
N LEU A 62 6.96 7.22 6.80
CA LEU A 62 8.01 7.12 7.80
C LEU A 62 7.59 6.31 9.04
N GLU A 63 6.30 6.19 9.32
CA GLU A 63 5.81 5.38 10.42
C GLU A 63 6.13 3.91 10.24
N ASP A 64 6.35 3.47 8.99
CA ASP A 64 6.61 2.07 8.66
C ASP A 64 8.05 1.80 8.27
N ASN A 65 8.75 2.80 7.73
CA ASN A 65 10.13 2.66 7.25
C ASN A 65 10.83 4.01 7.19
N LEU A 66 12.03 4.09 7.76
CA LEU A 66 12.81 5.33 7.81
C LEU A 66 13.76 5.51 6.61
N TYR A 67 13.94 4.49 5.78
CA TYR A 67 15.01 4.48 4.78
C TYR A 67 14.49 4.45 3.36
N LEU A 68 15.07 5.32 2.51
CA LEU A 68 14.84 5.30 1.06
C LEU A 68 15.55 4.10 0.43
N SER A 69 16.75 3.82 0.90
CA SER A 69 17.56 2.68 0.54
C SER A 69 18.48 2.36 1.72
N LYS A 70 19.23 1.26 1.65
CA LYS A 70 20.08 0.82 2.73
C LYS A 70 21.04 1.95 3.17
N GLY A 71 20.91 2.36 4.43
CA GLY A 71 21.76 3.39 5.03
C GLY A 71 21.42 4.83 4.66
N LYS A 72 20.34 5.06 3.90
CA LYS A 72 19.97 6.40 3.46
C LYS A 72 18.55 6.75 3.97
N LEU A 73 18.49 7.72 4.89
CA LEU A 73 17.23 8.19 5.46
C LEU A 73 16.35 8.85 4.40
N ALA A 74 15.04 8.69 4.53
CA ALA A 74 14.06 9.23 3.61
C ALA A 74 13.18 10.30 4.26
N THR A 75 12.50 11.07 3.42
CA THR A 75 11.34 11.88 3.81
C THR A 75 10.08 11.17 3.33
N ASN A 76 8.91 11.56 3.86
CA ASN A 76 7.65 11.01 3.37
C ASN A 76 7.48 11.23 1.86
N ALA A 77 7.81 12.44 1.39
CA ALA A 77 7.72 12.76 -0.05
C ALA A 77 8.58 11.82 -0.89
N GLN A 78 9.80 11.51 -0.45
CA GLN A 78 10.68 10.60 -1.17
C GLN A 78 10.14 9.17 -1.21
N LEU A 79 9.54 8.70 -0.13
CA LEU A 79 8.91 7.38 -0.10
C LEU A 79 7.72 7.30 -1.06
N VAL A 80 6.89 8.33 -1.09
CA VAL A 80 5.76 8.41 -2.03
C VAL A 80 6.25 8.44 -3.47
N GLU A 81 7.26 9.26 -3.78
CA GLU A 81 7.84 9.33 -5.12
C GLU A 81 8.40 7.99 -5.58
N LYS A 82 9.09 7.27 -4.68
CA LYS A 82 9.61 5.95 -5.00
C LYS A 82 8.49 4.95 -5.26
N ALA A 83 7.44 4.97 -4.43
CA ALA A 83 6.27 4.10 -4.62
C ALA A 83 5.61 4.36 -5.98
N ILE A 84 5.44 5.63 -6.36
CA ILE A 84 4.86 6.01 -7.64
C ILE A 84 5.71 5.49 -8.80
N ARG A 85 7.04 5.60 -8.71
CA ARG A 85 7.93 5.05 -9.75
C ARG A 85 7.77 3.55 -9.89
N ILE A 86 7.68 2.83 -8.77
CA ILE A 86 7.51 1.37 -8.78
C ILE A 86 6.21 0.98 -9.48
N VAL A 87 5.09 1.60 -9.13
CA VAL A 87 3.81 1.24 -9.75
C VAL A 87 3.75 1.66 -11.21
N ASN A 88 4.33 2.80 -11.57
CA ASN A 88 4.40 3.23 -12.97
C ASN A 88 5.24 2.29 -13.82
N ASP A 89 6.36 1.78 -13.27
CA ASP A 89 7.20 0.80 -13.96
C ASP A 89 6.46 -0.52 -14.18
N LEU A 90 5.46 -0.82 -13.36
CA LEU A 90 4.59 -1.98 -13.55
C LEU A 90 3.44 -1.73 -14.53
N GLY A 91 3.37 -0.53 -15.10
CA GLY A 91 2.28 -0.15 -16.02
C GLY A 91 1.00 0.28 -15.31
N ILE A 92 1.08 0.61 -14.03
CA ILE A 92 -0.07 1.02 -13.22
C ILE A 92 0.00 2.52 -12.99
N SER A 93 -1.14 3.21 -13.12
CA SER A 93 -1.23 4.64 -12.84
C SER A 93 -1.91 4.89 -11.48
N THR A 94 -1.56 6.01 -10.85
CA THR A 94 -2.19 6.42 -9.59
C THR A 94 -3.46 7.23 -9.88
N MET A 95 -4.43 7.13 -8.98
CA MET A 95 -5.63 7.96 -9.05
C MET A 95 -5.35 9.36 -8.56
N THR A 96 -6.08 10.33 -9.12
CA THR A 96 -6.12 11.67 -8.55
C THR A 96 -6.96 11.67 -7.27
N PRO A 97 -6.81 12.68 -6.40
CA PRO A 97 -7.68 12.80 -5.23
C PRO A 97 -9.17 12.81 -5.58
N SER A 98 -9.53 13.45 -6.68
CA SER A 98 -10.92 13.50 -7.17
C SER A 98 -11.45 12.10 -7.53
N GLU A 99 -10.66 11.35 -8.30
CA GLU A 99 -11.02 9.97 -8.67
C GLU A 99 -11.14 9.06 -7.45
N THR A 100 -10.25 9.24 -6.46
CA THR A 100 -10.28 8.46 -5.22
C THR A 100 -11.56 8.74 -4.43
N ARG A 101 -11.93 10.02 -4.29
CA ARG A 101 -13.17 10.40 -3.60
C ARG A 101 -14.39 9.79 -4.26
N GLU A 102 -14.42 9.82 -5.58
CA GLU A 102 -15.54 9.25 -6.34
C GLU A 102 -15.62 7.73 -6.16
N LYS A 103 -14.48 7.03 -6.29
CA LYS A 103 -14.43 5.57 -6.12
C LYS A 103 -14.89 5.13 -4.74
N LEU A 104 -14.45 5.82 -3.69
CA LEU A 104 -14.77 5.50 -2.31
C LEU A 104 -16.09 6.10 -1.82
N LYS A 105 -16.74 6.90 -2.67
CA LYS A 105 -17.99 7.60 -2.34
C LYS A 105 -17.85 8.47 -1.10
N LEU A 106 -16.72 9.19 -1.01
CA LEU A 106 -16.43 10.04 0.13
C LEU A 106 -17.26 11.34 0.08
N VAL A 107 -17.68 11.80 1.26
CA VAL A 107 -18.36 13.07 1.37
C VAL A 107 -17.36 14.20 1.18
N LYS A 108 -17.70 15.17 0.32
CA LYS A 108 -16.86 16.32 0.08
C LYS A 108 -16.98 17.33 1.24
N HIS A 109 -15.87 17.58 1.90
CA HIS A 109 -15.80 18.63 2.93
C HIS A 109 -15.56 19.98 2.26
N LYS A 110 -16.26 20.98 2.77
CA LYS A 110 -16.08 22.37 2.32
C LYS A 110 -14.94 23.02 3.09
#